data_c615ab691dd3e75c55319614b7375998
#
_entry.id   c615ab691dd3e75c55319614b7375998
#
_cell.length_a   1.000
_cell.length_b   1.000
_cell.length_c   1.000
_cell.angle_alpha   90.00
_cell.angle_beta   90.00
_cell.angle_gamma   90.00
#
_symmetry.space_group_name_H-M   'P 1'
#
loop_
_entity.id
_entity.type
_entity.pdbx_description
1 polymer ?
#
loop_
_entity_poly.entity_id
_entity_poly.type
_entity_poly.pdbx_seq_one_letter_code
_entity_poly.pdbx_strand_id
1 'polypeptide(L)' 'MYNYKIGDKFKWKEGKCFEEDYSDDIYELAQNDNGDYYVKTIYSFYNDYEDWTDNRYGNSYEDICERIDKDLEKIED' A
#
# COMPACT_ATOMS: atom_id res chain seq x y z
N MET A 1 -2.01 -4.27 17.45
CA MET A 1 -0.64 -3.93 17.02
C MET A 1 -0.39 -4.49 15.63
N TYR A 2 0.22 -3.70 14.78
CA TYR A 2 0.43 -4.09 13.37
C TYR A 2 1.77 -4.80 13.21
N ASN A 3 1.83 -5.76 12.27
CA ASN A 3 3.03 -6.56 12.01
C ASN A 3 3.59 -6.37 10.61
N TYR A 4 3.19 -5.30 9.92
CA TYR A 4 3.66 -5.05 8.57
C TYR A 4 5.10 -4.55 8.58
N LYS A 5 5.87 -4.96 7.57
CA LYS A 5 7.30 -4.63 7.44
C LYS A 5 7.56 -3.98 6.09
N ILE A 6 8.61 -3.18 6.02
CA ILE A 6 9.09 -2.65 4.74
C ILE A 6 9.35 -3.83 3.80
N GLY A 7 8.83 -3.74 2.60
CA GLY A 7 8.93 -4.80 1.60
C GLY A 7 7.74 -5.75 1.56
N ASP A 8 6.85 -5.70 2.55
CA ASP A 8 5.63 -6.50 2.51
C ASP A 8 4.74 -6.01 1.36
N LYS A 9 4.08 -6.96 0.70
CA LYS A 9 3.25 -6.70 -0.46
C LYS A 9 1.78 -6.85 -0.12
N PHE A 10 0.96 -6.05 -0.77
CA PHE A 10 -0.46 -5.94 -0.47
C PHE A 10 -1.28 -5.89 -1.75
N LYS A 11 -2.54 -6.28 -1.63
CA LYS A 11 -3.54 -6.12 -2.69
C LYS A 11 -4.81 -5.55 -2.08
N TRP A 12 -5.72 -5.06 -2.92
CA TRP A 12 -7.01 -4.58 -2.44
C TRP A 12 -7.78 -5.70 -1.75
N LYS A 13 -8.44 -5.38 -0.65
CA LYS A 13 -9.44 -6.28 -0.08
C LYS A 13 -10.61 -6.41 -1.04
N GLU A 14 -11.22 -7.58 -1.06
CA GLU A 14 -12.43 -7.80 -1.84
C GLU A 14 -13.49 -6.77 -1.48
N GLY A 15 -14.07 -6.12 -2.50
CA GLY A 15 -15.10 -5.11 -2.31
C GLY A 15 -14.61 -3.72 -1.98
N LYS A 16 -13.29 -3.52 -1.81
CA LYS A 16 -12.73 -2.20 -1.50
C LYS A 16 -12.23 -1.46 -2.73
N CYS A 17 -11.93 -2.17 -3.81
CA CYS A 17 -11.54 -1.56 -5.08
C CYS A 17 -12.79 -1.28 -5.90
N PHE A 18 -13.00 -0.02 -6.29
CA PHE A 18 -14.22 0.35 -7.02
C PHE A 18 -14.10 0.15 -8.54
N GLU A 19 -12.94 -0.26 -9.02
CA GLU A 19 -12.78 -0.68 -10.42
C GLU A 19 -12.12 -2.05 -10.43
N GLU A 20 -12.78 -3.02 -11.06
CA GLU A 20 -12.32 -4.40 -11.06
C GLU A 20 -10.91 -4.56 -11.63
N ASP A 21 -10.55 -3.74 -12.63
CA ASP A 21 -9.24 -3.81 -13.26
C ASP A 21 -8.09 -3.45 -12.31
N TYR A 22 -8.36 -2.64 -11.29
CA TYR A 22 -7.35 -2.29 -10.28
C TYR A 22 -7.19 -3.35 -9.21
N SER A 23 -8.08 -4.32 -9.17
CA SER A 23 -8.03 -5.37 -8.14
C SER A 23 -6.78 -6.24 -8.22
N ASP A 24 -6.11 -6.24 -9.37
CA ASP A 24 -4.87 -7.01 -9.58
C ASP A 24 -3.61 -6.19 -9.29
N ASP A 25 -3.76 -4.92 -8.96
CA ASP A 25 -2.62 -4.07 -8.64
C ASP A 25 -1.94 -4.55 -7.35
N ILE A 26 -0.63 -4.44 -7.32
CA ILE A 26 0.17 -4.87 -6.17
C ILE A 26 0.87 -3.64 -5.57
N TYR A 27 0.83 -3.56 -4.26
CA TYR A 27 1.40 -2.45 -3.49
C TYR A 27 2.45 -2.96 -2.53
N GLU A 28 3.36 -2.08 -2.14
CA GLU A 28 4.45 -2.44 -1.23
C GLU A 28 4.67 -1.35 -0.20
N LEU A 29 4.82 -1.75 1.05
CA LEU A 29 5.15 -0.81 2.14
C LEU A 29 6.60 -0.38 2.00
N ALA A 30 6.83 0.92 2.04
CA ALA A 30 8.14 1.51 1.87
C ALA A 30 8.36 2.66 2.86
N GLN A 31 9.60 3.13 2.93
CA GLN A 31 9.99 4.23 3.79
C GLN A 31 10.88 5.17 2.99
N ASN A 32 10.64 6.48 3.08
CA ASN A 32 11.44 7.46 2.37
C ASN A 32 12.70 7.82 3.19
N ASP A 33 13.53 8.71 2.64
CA ASP A 33 14.78 9.11 3.27
C ASP A 33 14.59 9.86 4.60
N ASN A 34 13.41 10.42 4.80
CA ASN A 34 13.08 11.15 6.04
C ASN A 34 12.52 10.22 7.13
N GLY A 35 12.36 8.95 6.83
CA GLY A 35 11.81 7.98 7.77
C GLY A 35 10.30 7.87 7.75
N ASP A 36 9.63 8.59 6.86
CA ASP A 36 8.17 8.51 6.73
C ASP A 36 7.77 7.28 5.91
N TYR A 37 6.67 6.67 6.30
CA TYR A 37 6.16 5.48 5.62
C TYR A 37 5.19 5.85 4.52
N TYR A 38 5.17 5.05 3.47
CA TYR A 38 4.20 5.20 2.39
C TYR A 38 3.99 3.85 1.70
N VAL A 39 2.98 3.80 0.86
CA VAL A 39 2.68 2.59 0.09
C VAL A 39 2.80 2.93 -1.39
N LYS A 40 3.72 2.24 -2.05
CA LYS A 40 3.96 2.45 -3.47
C LYS A 40 3.33 1.34 -4.30
N THR A 41 3.00 1.65 -5.55
CA THR A 41 2.48 0.70 -6.51
C THR A 41 3.65 0.02 -7.21
N ILE A 42 3.72 -1.32 -7.13
CA ILE A 42 4.78 -2.09 -7.79
C ILE A 42 4.28 -2.86 -9.01
N TYR A 43 2.99 -3.04 -9.14
CA TYR A 43 2.36 -3.58 -10.35
C TYR A 43 1.05 -2.85 -10.58
N SER A 44 0.83 -2.39 -11.80
CA SER A 44 -0.39 -1.71 -12.18
C SER A 44 -0.87 -2.22 -13.54
N PHE A 45 -2.13 -2.60 -13.60
CA PHE A 45 -2.76 -3.04 -14.85
C PHE A 45 -2.71 -1.95 -15.92
N TYR A 46 -2.85 -0.69 -15.51
CA TYR A 46 -2.86 0.45 -16.44
C TYR A 46 -1.51 1.16 -16.56
N ASN A 47 -0.44 0.58 -16.05
CA ASN A 47 0.89 1.21 -16.00
C ASN A 47 0.88 2.53 -15.22
N ASP A 48 0.02 2.65 -14.24
CA ASP A 48 -0.05 3.80 -13.35
C ASP A 48 0.64 3.47 -12.05
N TYR A 49 1.92 3.87 -11.95
CA TYR A 49 2.77 3.52 -10.82
C TYR A 49 2.87 4.64 -9.79
N GLU A 50 1.85 5.48 -9.69
CA GLU A 50 1.77 6.47 -8.63
C GLU A 50 1.66 5.78 -7.27
N ASP A 51 2.16 6.47 -6.23
CA ASP A 51 2.07 5.94 -4.89
C ASP A 51 0.61 5.83 -4.45
N TRP A 52 0.27 4.72 -3.80
CA TRP A 52 -1.07 4.54 -3.25
C TRP A 52 -1.33 5.55 -2.13
N THR A 53 -0.29 5.86 -1.34
CA THR A 53 -0.35 6.94 -0.35
C THR A 53 0.66 8.02 -0.73
N ASP A 54 0.31 9.28 -0.43
CA ASP A 54 1.20 10.41 -0.73
C ASP A 54 2.33 10.46 0.29
N ASN A 55 3.57 10.32 -0.17
CA ASN A 55 4.73 10.33 0.72
C ASN A 55 5.26 11.72 1.03
N ARG A 56 4.62 12.79 0.49
CA ARG A 56 5.08 14.16 0.68
C ARG A 56 4.71 14.72 2.05
N TYR A 57 3.72 14.15 2.71
CA TYR A 57 3.15 14.71 3.93
C TYR A 57 3.64 14.04 5.21
N GLY A 58 4.54 13.07 5.08
CA GLY A 58 5.02 12.36 6.25
C GLY A 58 3.93 11.51 6.89
N ASN A 59 4.18 10.22 7.01
CA ASN A 59 3.22 9.30 7.62
C ASN A 59 3.95 8.45 8.64
N SER A 60 3.36 8.33 9.84
CA SER A 60 3.89 7.42 10.82
C SER A 60 3.59 5.97 10.41
N TYR A 61 4.35 5.04 10.98
CA TYR A 61 4.10 3.62 10.76
C TYR A 61 2.66 3.25 11.11
N GLU A 62 2.19 3.74 12.26
CA GLU A 62 0.84 3.43 12.73
C GLU A 62 -0.24 3.94 11.78
N ASP A 63 -0.10 5.16 11.29
CA ASP A 63 -1.06 5.75 10.36
C ASP A 63 -1.15 4.95 9.06
N ILE A 64 0.00 4.55 8.53
CA ILE A 64 0.05 3.77 7.29
C ILE A 64 -0.54 2.38 7.51
N CYS A 65 -0.20 1.73 8.61
CA CYS A 65 -0.73 0.41 8.91
C CYS A 65 -2.25 0.43 9.08
N GLU A 66 -2.78 1.48 9.67
CA GLU A 66 -4.22 1.65 9.82
C GLU A 66 -4.91 1.73 8.45
N ARG A 67 -4.34 2.49 7.54
CA ARG A 67 -4.89 2.61 6.17
C ARG A 67 -4.80 1.30 5.40
N ILE A 68 -3.68 0.60 5.52
CA ILE A 68 -3.50 -0.72 4.90
C ILE A 68 -4.54 -1.69 5.44
N ASP A 69 -4.68 -1.75 6.75
CA ASP A 69 -5.61 -2.68 7.40
C ASP A 69 -7.06 -2.45 6.99
N LYS A 70 -7.39 -1.20 6.70
CA LYS A 70 -8.74 -0.82 6.28
C LYS A 70 -9.06 -1.25 4.85
N ASP A 71 -8.14 -1.04 3.91
CA ASP A 71 -8.42 -1.18 2.47
C ASP A 71 -7.65 -2.28 1.77
N LEU A 72 -6.53 -2.68 2.30
CA LEU A 72 -5.64 -3.66 1.67
C LEU A 72 -5.50 -4.91 2.53
N GLU A 73 -4.97 -5.95 1.92
CA GLU A 73 -4.61 -7.17 2.65
C GLU A 73 -3.21 -7.62 2.23
N LYS A 74 -2.47 -8.17 3.18
CA LYS A 74 -1.12 -8.64 2.92
C LYS A 74 -1.15 -9.88 2.05
N ILE A 75 -0.27 -9.90 1.05
CA ILE A 75 -0.09 -11.08 0.19
C ILE A 75 0.86 -12.02 0.93
N GLU A 76 0.40 -13.21 1.21
CA GLU A 76 1.21 -14.24 1.83
C GLU A 76 1.90 -15.08 0.75
N ASP A 77 3.16 -15.37 0.97
CA ASP A 77 3.92 -16.22 0.07
C ASP A 77 3.70 -17.70 0.39
#